data_6aabf6d01d36b925daa630839f411e4b
#
_entry.id   6aabf6d01d36b925daa630839f411e4b
#
_cell.length_a   1.000
_cell.length_b   1.000
_cell.length_c   1.000
_cell.angle_alpha   90.00
_cell.angle_beta   90.00
_cell.angle_gamma   90.00
#
_symmetry.space_group_name_H-M   'P 1'
#
loop_
_entity.id
_entity.type
_entity.pdbx_description
1 polymer ?
#
loop_
_entity_poly.entity_id
_entity_poly.type
_entity_poly.pdbx_seq_one_letter_code
_entity_poly.pdbx_strand_id
1 'polypeptide(L)'
;MSSMFSDLGLHEAILLLPEITMLSGIVALILIPNLGDATMRIPLTRIRVPVLIGGTRFDFTSNPRLPNHVTNAVLFLAFFYAALLLNPTNLSEYSLEGGSGIGNLLVVDEFSRVFTLLFTSALLLASMATATRMPAMHDATIPQESDSPETADSKVMALIDNRRQVDFHILLLTTGLGMSLMAMANNLFMLFVCLELASLSSYILVAFHKEVDVGGEAGMKYFIVGSVVSAVGIYGMSLLYLWNGNLDMADLAASWSAMESIDPLAGIGVG
;
A
#
# COMPACT_ATOMS: atom_id res chain seq x y z
N MET A 1 19.94 -9.42 -16.17
CA MET A 1 19.40 -8.32 -15.37
C MET A 1 19.01 -7.09 -16.20
N SER A 2 19.66 -6.81 -17.34
CA SER A 2 19.30 -5.67 -18.20
C SER A 2 18.07 -5.90 -19.10
N SER A 3 17.67 -7.13 -19.37
CA SER A 3 16.49 -7.46 -20.19
C SER A 3 15.16 -7.36 -19.42
N MET A 4 15.19 -7.45 -18.10
CA MET A 4 13.99 -7.45 -17.27
C MET A 4 13.36 -6.05 -17.10
N PHE A 5 14.14 -4.99 -17.30
CA PHE A 5 13.65 -3.60 -17.25
C PHE A 5 13.35 -2.99 -18.62
N SER A 6 13.79 -3.62 -19.72
CA SER A 6 13.48 -3.15 -21.07
C SER A 6 12.07 -3.56 -21.55
N ASP A 7 11.46 -4.52 -20.90
CA ASP A 7 10.16 -5.08 -21.30
C ASP A 7 8.97 -4.48 -20.51
N LEU A 8 9.23 -3.66 -19.49
CA LEU A 8 8.20 -2.79 -18.90
C LEU A 8 7.89 -1.67 -19.91
N GLY A 9 7.11 -2.01 -20.92
CA GLY A 9 6.64 -1.06 -21.90
C GLY A 9 5.80 0.03 -21.24
N LEU A 10 5.79 1.22 -21.85
CA LEU A 10 4.94 2.35 -21.45
C LEU A 10 3.47 1.89 -21.28
N HIS A 11 3.09 0.87 -22.00
CA HIS A 11 1.79 0.21 -22.01
C HIS A 11 1.45 -0.47 -20.66
N GLU A 12 2.36 -1.25 -20.13
CA GLU A 12 2.17 -1.93 -18.84
C GLU A 12 2.15 -0.94 -17.67
N ALA A 13 2.95 0.13 -17.75
CA ALA A 13 2.93 1.19 -16.76
C ALA A 13 1.58 1.94 -16.74
N ILE A 14 0.93 2.10 -17.89
CA ILE A 14 -0.41 2.72 -17.98
C ILE A 14 -1.46 1.84 -17.30
N LEU A 15 -1.35 0.53 -17.47
CA LEU A 15 -2.27 -0.41 -16.82
C LEU A 15 -2.15 -0.40 -15.28
N LEU A 16 -0.98 -0.10 -14.74
CA LEU A 16 -0.71 -0.03 -13.30
C LEU A 16 -0.80 1.40 -12.73
N LEU A 17 -1.35 2.36 -13.46
CA LEU A 17 -1.46 3.75 -13.00
C LEU A 17 -2.12 3.90 -11.62
N PRO A 18 -3.23 3.21 -11.29
CA PRO A 18 -3.82 3.31 -9.95
C PRO A 18 -2.85 2.89 -8.84
N GLU A 19 -2.13 1.79 -9.04
CA GLU A 19 -1.17 1.24 -8.08
C GLU A 19 0.08 2.12 -7.98
N ILE A 20 0.58 2.60 -9.11
CA ILE A 20 1.71 3.55 -9.17
C ILE A 20 1.34 4.87 -8.47
N THR A 21 0.11 5.35 -8.60
CA THR A 21 -0.32 6.57 -7.89
C THR A 21 -0.38 6.35 -6.38
N MET A 22 -0.88 5.21 -5.90
CA MET A 22 -0.85 4.87 -4.48
C MET A 22 0.58 4.74 -3.95
N LEU A 23 1.45 4.05 -4.68
CA LEU A 23 2.86 3.92 -4.33
C LEU A 23 3.56 5.28 -4.28
N SER A 24 3.33 6.15 -5.27
CA SER A 24 3.89 7.51 -5.29
C SER A 24 3.39 8.36 -4.11
N GLY A 25 2.13 8.16 -3.69
CA GLY A 25 1.56 8.77 -2.50
C GLY A 25 2.26 8.33 -1.21
N ILE A 26 2.52 7.03 -1.07
CA ILE A 26 3.29 6.48 0.06
C ILE A 26 4.69 7.08 0.10
N VAL A 27 5.40 7.08 -1.03
CA VAL A 27 6.74 7.66 -1.14
C VAL A 27 6.71 9.16 -0.81
N ALA A 28 5.73 9.90 -1.30
CA ALA A 28 5.57 11.32 -1.00
C ALA A 28 5.34 11.57 0.50
N LEU A 29 4.46 10.79 1.14
CA LEU A 29 4.18 10.89 2.59
C LEU A 29 5.41 10.54 3.45
N ILE A 30 6.29 9.65 2.97
CA ILE A 30 7.54 9.31 3.66
C ILE A 30 8.58 10.43 3.44
N LEU A 31 8.73 10.91 2.20
CA LEU A 31 9.80 11.84 1.85
C LEU A 31 9.54 13.26 2.36
N ILE A 32 8.31 13.77 2.23
CA ILE A 32 8.01 15.17 2.53
C ILE A 32 8.35 15.56 3.99
N PRO A 33 7.98 14.76 5.02
CA PRO A 33 8.35 15.08 6.40
C PRO A 33 9.84 14.95 6.70
N ASN A 34 10.59 14.19 5.86
CA ASN A 34 12.01 13.94 6.05
C ASN A 34 12.90 14.84 5.15
N LEU A 35 12.29 15.72 4.34
CA LEU A 35 13.04 16.72 3.58
C LEU A 35 13.60 17.79 4.53
N GLY A 36 14.91 18.01 4.47
CA GLY A 36 15.57 19.04 5.27
C GLY A 36 15.21 20.48 4.83
N ASP A 37 15.39 21.44 5.71
CA ASP A 37 15.18 22.88 5.44
C ASP A 37 16.20 23.46 4.48
N ALA A 38 17.32 22.77 4.24
CA ALA A 38 18.35 23.20 3.30
C ALA A 38 17.85 23.10 1.86
N THR A 39 17.87 24.22 1.13
CA THR A 39 17.52 24.25 -0.29
C THR A 39 18.77 24.40 -1.14
N MET A 40 18.97 23.52 -2.11
CA MET A 40 20.01 23.62 -3.12
C MET A 40 19.45 24.28 -4.38
N ARG A 41 20.16 25.27 -4.93
CA ARG A 41 19.81 25.81 -6.24
C ARG A 41 20.35 24.90 -7.33
N ILE A 42 19.49 24.48 -8.24
CA ILE A 42 19.97 23.79 -9.45
C ILE A 42 20.70 24.80 -10.30
N PRO A 43 21.99 24.59 -10.60
CA PRO A 43 22.72 25.49 -11.52
C PRO A 43 22.00 25.49 -12.88
N LEU A 44 21.76 26.61 -13.46
CA LEU A 44 20.99 26.90 -14.69
C LEU A 44 19.48 27.11 -14.53
N THR A 45 18.85 26.84 -13.39
CA THR A 45 17.41 27.07 -13.20
C THR A 45 17.17 27.94 -11.96
N ARG A 46 16.06 28.69 -11.96
CA ARG A 46 15.61 29.44 -10.77
C ARG A 46 14.94 28.59 -9.72
N ILE A 47 14.90 27.27 -9.92
CA ILE A 47 14.19 26.31 -9.07
C ILE A 47 15.08 25.95 -7.87
N ARG A 48 14.55 26.07 -6.67
CA ARG A 48 15.18 25.59 -5.43
C ARG A 48 14.58 24.22 -5.10
N VAL A 49 15.44 23.22 -4.97
CA VAL A 49 15.05 21.87 -4.59
C VAL A 49 15.50 21.64 -3.14
N PRO A 50 14.63 21.12 -2.26
CA PRO A 50 15.02 20.74 -0.90
C PRO A 50 16.02 19.59 -0.95
N VAL A 51 17.06 19.69 -0.14
CA VAL A 51 18.08 18.63 -0.02
C VAL A 51 17.60 17.59 0.97
N LEU A 52 17.66 16.32 0.58
CA LEU A 52 17.25 15.14 1.35
C LEU A 52 18.20 14.83 2.53
N ILE A 53 18.79 15.82 3.19
CA ILE A 53 19.78 15.58 4.24
C ILE A 53 19.27 16.18 5.56
N GLY A 54 18.81 15.27 6.44
CA GLY A 54 18.79 15.47 7.88
C GLY A 54 17.96 16.65 8.40
N GLY A 55 16.63 16.57 8.30
CA GLY A 55 15.78 17.52 8.99
C GLY A 55 14.30 17.16 8.82
N THR A 56 13.54 17.31 9.88
CA THR A 56 12.09 17.29 9.80
C THR A 56 11.61 18.61 9.21
N ARG A 57 10.85 18.55 8.13
CA ARG A 57 10.19 19.73 7.58
C ARG A 57 9.01 20.08 8.47
N PHE A 58 9.21 21.02 9.36
CA PHE A 58 8.22 21.42 10.38
C PHE A 58 6.91 21.92 9.78
N ASP A 59 6.94 22.55 8.61
CA ASP A 59 5.75 23.05 7.93
C ASP A 59 4.77 21.94 7.54
N PHE A 60 5.27 20.74 7.19
CA PHE A 60 4.42 19.61 6.88
C PHE A 60 3.88 18.92 8.15
N THR A 61 4.70 18.81 9.18
CA THR A 61 4.30 18.26 10.47
C THR A 61 3.46 19.24 11.29
N SER A 62 3.56 20.55 11.06
CA SER A 62 2.74 21.55 11.74
C SER A 62 1.29 21.58 11.26
N ASN A 63 1.01 21.17 10.01
CA ASN A 63 -0.35 21.16 9.48
C ASN A 63 -0.97 19.75 9.54
N PRO A 64 -1.83 19.46 10.54
CA PRO A 64 -2.37 18.12 10.77
C PRO A 64 -3.30 17.62 9.66
N ARG A 65 -3.83 18.52 8.83
CA ARG A 65 -4.77 18.17 7.74
C ARG A 65 -4.06 17.82 6.44
N LEU A 66 -2.81 18.18 6.30
CA LEU A 66 -2.08 18.04 5.04
C LEU A 66 -1.87 16.58 4.64
N PRO A 67 -1.52 15.62 5.52
CA PRO A 67 -1.43 14.20 5.18
C PRO A 67 -2.76 13.64 4.67
N ASN A 68 -3.87 14.03 5.28
CA ASN A 68 -5.21 13.62 4.86
C ASN A 68 -5.56 14.17 3.47
N HIS A 69 -5.27 15.44 3.20
CA HIS A 69 -5.51 16.02 1.86
C HIS A 69 -4.66 15.35 0.78
N VAL A 70 -3.39 15.04 1.07
CA VAL A 70 -2.52 14.31 0.15
C VAL A 70 -3.07 12.91 -0.12
N THR A 71 -3.45 12.19 0.92
CA THR A 71 -4.02 10.83 0.80
C THR A 71 -5.34 10.84 0.02
N ASN A 72 -6.23 11.78 0.31
CA ASN A 72 -7.49 11.91 -0.43
C ASN A 72 -7.25 12.24 -1.91
N ALA A 73 -6.29 13.12 -2.23
CA ALA A 73 -5.92 13.44 -3.60
C ALA A 73 -5.34 12.22 -4.33
N VAL A 74 -4.46 11.47 -3.68
CA VAL A 74 -3.87 10.23 -4.23
C VAL A 74 -4.94 9.17 -4.47
N LEU A 75 -5.82 8.92 -3.51
CA LEU A 75 -6.90 7.94 -3.64
C LEU A 75 -7.93 8.36 -4.68
N PHE A 76 -8.26 9.65 -4.76
CA PHE A 76 -9.14 10.17 -5.80
C PHE A 76 -8.53 9.99 -7.20
N LEU A 77 -7.24 10.27 -7.34
CA LEU A 77 -6.52 10.08 -8.60
C LEU A 77 -6.43 8.60 -8.98
N ALA A 78 -6.13 7.72 -8.01
CA ALA A 78 -6.11 6.27 -8.22
C ALA A 78 -7.49 5.75 -8.62
N PHE A 79 -8.55 6.19 -7.95
CA PHE A 79 -9.94 5.88 -8.31
C PHE A 79 -10.28 6.35 -9.73
N PHE A 80 -9.89 7.58 -10.08
CA PHE A 80 -10.13 8.14 -11.41
C PHE A 80 -9.44 7.33 -12.49
N TYR A 81 -8.18 6.95 -12.30
CA TYR A 81 -7.46 6.08 -13.24
C TYR A 81 -8.07 4.69 -13.33
N ALA A 82 -8.46 4.09 -12.20
CA ALA A 82 -9.15 2.80 -12.20
C ALA A 82 -10.48 2.86 -12.98
N ALA A 83 -11.25 3.94 -12.82
CA ALA A 83 -12.50 4.17 -13.56
C ALA A 83 -12.27 4.40 -15.06
N LEU A 84 -11.22 5.14 -15.43
CA LEU A 84 -10.86 5.33 -16.85
C LEU A 84 -10.45 4.01 -17.52
N LEU A 85 -9.70 3.17 -16.80
CA LEU A 85 -9.24 1.89 -17.32
C LEU A 85 -10.34 0.81 -17.36
N LEU A 86 -11.47 1.03 -16.67
CA LEU A 86 -12.63 0.15 -16.74
C LEU A 86 -13.45 0.36 -18.02
N ASN A 87 -13.21 1.45 -18.79
CA ASN A 87 -13.93 1.68 -20.03
C ASN A 87 -13.53 0.64 -21.08
N PRO A 88 -14.48 -0.12 -21.67
CA PRO A 88 -14.17 -1.20 -22.62
C PRO A 88 -13.41 -0.74 -23.87
N THR A 89 -13.55 0.52 -24.28
CA THR A 89 -12.77 1.07 -25.40
C THR A 89 -11.30 1.22 -25.06
N ASN A 90 -10.98 1.52 -23.81
CA ASN A 90 -9.59 1.63 -23.35
C ASN A 90 -8.99 0.25 -23.03
N LEU A 91 -9.82 -0.69 -22.54
CA LEU A 91 -9.37 -2.05 -22.26
C LEU A 91 -9.11 -2.86 -23.53
N SER A 92 -9.91 -2.67 -24.60
CA SER A 92 -9.70 -3.40 -25.87
C SER A 92 -8.41 -2.99 -26.58
N GLU A 93 -7.99 -1.73 -26.44
CA GLU A 93 -6.72 -1.22 -26.95
C GLU A 93 -5.53 -1.65 -26.09
N TYR A 94 -5.78 -1.89 -24.78
CA TYR A 94 -4.81 -2.27 -23.76
C TYR A 94 -5.06 -3.69 -23.22
N SER A 95 -6.01 -4.45 -23.77
CA SER A 95 -6.18 -5.85 -23.42
C SER A 95 -4.96 -6.62 -23.90
N LEU A 96 -4.24 -7.14 -22.97
CA LEU A 96 -3.13 -8.06 -23.17
C LEU A 96 -3.73 -9.38 -23.71
N GLU A 97 -4.05 -9.42 -25.01
CA GLU A 97 -4.35 -10.66 -25.69
C GLU A 97 -3.10 -11.57 -25.58
N GLY A 98 -3.19 -12.55 -24.68
CA GLY A 98 -2.15 -13.55 -24.50
C GLY A 98 -1.36 -13.48 -23.20
N GLY A 99 -1.88 -12.83 -22.16
CA GLY A 99 -1.33 -13.00 -20.81
C GLY A 99 0.08 -12.45 -20.61
N SER A 100 0.40 -11.32 -21.24
CA SER A 100 1.62 -10.59 -20.91
C SER A 100 1.40 -9.88 -19.56
N GLY A 101 1.28 -10.70 -18.51
CA GLY A 101 1.44 -10.23 -17.15
C GLY A 101 2.89 -9.83 -16.95
N ILE A 102 3.14 -8.95 -16.00
CA ILE A 102 4.49 -8.61 -15.55
C ILE A 102 5.14 -9.89 -15.02
N GLY A 103 5.91 -10.56 -15.89
CA GLY A 103 6.59 -11.82 -15.60
C GLY A 103 5.68 -12.97 -15.13
N ASN A 104 4.47 -13.11 -15.65
CA ASN A 104 3.45 -14.08 -15.23
C ASN A 104 2.96 -13.94 -13.76
N LEU A 105 3.43 -12.95 -13.02
CA LEU A 105 3.08 -12.76 -11.60
C LEU A 105 1.76 -12.00 -11.41
N LEU A 106 1.51 -11.00 -12.26
CA LEU A 106 0.34 -10.13 -12.20
C LEU A 106 -0.38 -10.14 -13.55
N VAL A 107 -1.69 -10.26 -13.53
CA VAL A 107 -2.57 -10.13 -14.69
C VAL A 107 -3.57 -9.02 -14.44
N VAL A 108 -3.67 -8.11 -15.40
CA VAL A 108 -4.63 -7.02 -15.36
C VAL A 108 -5.81 -7.39 -16.25
N ASP A 109 -6.94 -7.69 -15.64
CA ASP A 109 -8.18 -8.06 -16.29
C ASP A 109 -9.36 -7.20 -15.78
N GLU A 110 -10.55 -7.43 -16.31
CA GLU A 110 -11.77 -6.71 -15.86
C GLU A 110 -12.06 -6.96 -14.38
N PHE A 111 -11.82 -8.18 -13.90
CA PHE A 111 -12.01 -8.54 -12.50
C PHE A 111 -11.11 -7.71 -11.59
N SER A 112 -9.82 -7.68 -11.84
CA SER A 112 -8.87 -6.90 -11.06
C SER A 112 -9.20 -5.40 -11.06
N ARG A 113 -9.68 -4.87 -12.19
CA ARG A 113 -10.10 -3.45 -12.32
C ARG A 113 -11.31 -3.10 -11.49
N VAL A 114 -12.34 -3.94 -11.51
CA VAL A 114 -13.53 -3.74 -10.67
C VAL A 114 -13.14 -3.76 -9.19
N PHE A 115 -12.29 -4.69 -8.77
CA PHE A 115 -11.82 -4.75 -7.39
C PHE A 115 -10.93 -3.56 -7.00
N THR A 116 -10.01 -3.13 -7.86
CA THR A 116 -9.21 -1.91 -7.62
C THR A 116 -10.11 -0.69 -7.43
N LEU A 117 -11.16 -0.53 -8.27
CA LEU A 117 -12.12 0.55 -8.14
C LEU A 117 -12.91 0.47 -6.82
N LEU A 118 -13.33 -0.72 -6.43
CA LEU A 118 -14.03 -0.96 -5.18
C LEU A 118 -13.12 -0.62 -3.97
N PHE A 119 -11.89 -1.10 -3.96
CA PHE A 119 -10.94 -0.85 -2.87
C PHE A 119 -10.57 0.63 -2.77
N THR A 120 -10.25 1.28 -3.89
CA THR A 120 -9.92 2.72 -3.89
C THR A 120 -11.09 3.58 -3.44
N SER A 121 -12.33 3.25 -3.83
CA SER A 121 -13.53 3.96 -3.38
C SER A 121 -13.77 3.78 -1.88
N ALA A 122 -13.66 2.56 -1.36
CA ALA A 122 -13.83 2.27 0.06
C ALA A 122 -12.77 2.98 0.92
N LEU A 123 -11.51 2.98 0.48
CA LEU A 123 -10.42 3.67 1.16
C LEU A 123 -10.57 5.19 1.10
N LEU A 124 -11.06 5.73 -0.01
CA LEU A 124 -11.36 7.16 -0.12
C LEU A 124 -12.43 7.56 0.90
N LEU A 125 -13.52 6.81 0.99
CA LEU A 125 -14.55 7.05 2.00
C LEU A 125 -14.01 6.91 3.43
N ALA A 126 -13.20 5.89 3.69
CA ALA A 126 -12.54 5.71 5.00
C ALA A 126 -11.62 6.89 5.33
N SER A 127 -10.78 7.33 4.38
CA SER A 127 -9.90 8.47 4.57
C SER A 127 -10.67 9.78 4.80
N MET A 128 -11.77 10.00 4.11
CA MET A 128 -12.64 11.16 4.36
C MET A 128 -13.31 11.10 5.73
N ALA A 129 -13.73 9.91 6.17
CA ALA A 129 -14.34 9.71 7.50
C ALA A 129 -13.35 9.95 8.63
N THR A 130 -12.07 9.63 8.45
CA THR A 130 -11.02 9.87 9.46
C THR A 130 -10.72 11.35 9.66
N ALA A 131 -10.84 12.18 8.62
CA ALA A 131 -10.63 13.62 8.69
C ALA A 131 -11.52 14.31 9.74
N THR A 132 -12.71 13.76 10.00
CA THR A 132 -13.68 14.32 10.96
C THR A 132 -13.54 13.73 12.36
N ARG A 133 -12.88 12.59 12.51
CA ARG A 133 -12.78 11.84 13.76
C ARG A 133 -11.44 11.94 14.44
N MET A 134 -10.37 12.27 13.71
CA MET A 134 -9.08 12.56 14.33
C MET A 134 -9.18 13.88 15.10
N PRO A 135 -8.71 13.94 16.38
CA PRO A 135 -8.74 15.17 17.14
C PRO A 135 -8.04 16.27 16.34
N ALA A 136 -8.69 17.45 16.28
CA ALA A 136 -8.09 18.61 15.64
C ALA A 136 -6.80 18.94 16.40
N MET A 137 -5.68 18.66 15.80
CA MET A 137 -4.39 18.97 16.40
C MET A 137 -4.14 20.45 16.27
N HIS A 138 -3.62 21.03 17.32
CA HIS A 138 -3.21 22.42 17.32
C HIS A 138 -2.04 22.62 16.37
N ASP A 139 -1.91 23.83 15.81
CA ASP A 139 -0.74 24.22 15.05
C ASP A 139 0.51 23.92 15.88
N ALA A 140 1.24 22.88 15.52
CA ALA A 140 2.41 22.46 16.23
C ALA A 140 3.56 23.39 15.85
N THR A 141 4.03 24.16 16.82
CA THR A 141 5.17 25.02 16.64
C THR A 141 6.40 24.45 17.34
N ILE A 142 7.58 24.73 16.80
CA ILE A 142 8.84 24.29 17.42
C ILE A 142 8.97 24.89 18.82
N PRO A 143 9.37 24.12 19.84
CA PRO A 143 9.71 24.66 21.15
C PRO A 143 10.82 25.69 21.04
N GLN A 144 10.66 26.83 21.69
CA GLN A 144 11.66 27.89 21.76
C GLN A 144 12.32 27.89 23.14
N GLU A 145 13.56 28.39 23.23
CA GLU A 145 14.26 28.51 24.51
C GLU A 145 13.54 29.39 25.52
N SER A 146 12.64 30.26 25.06
CA SER A 146 11.80 31.12 25.89
C SER A 146 10.55 30.45 26.46
N ASP A 147 10.23 29.22 26.01
CA ASP A 147 9.04 28.50 26.47
C ASP A 147 9.23 27.96 27.88
N SER A 148 8.14 27.94 28.65
CA SER A 148 8.14 27.21 29.91
C SER A 148 8.26 25.70 29.66
N PRO A 149 8.79 24.89 30.60
CA PRO A 149 8.92 23.45 30.43
C PRO A 149 7.62 22.75 30.01
N GLU A 150 6.49 23.12 30.64
CA GLU A 150 5.17 22.59 30.32
C GLU A 150 4.71 22.93 28.89
N THR A 151 5.05 24.17 28.42
CA THR A 151 4.69 24.61 27.08
C THR A 151 5.55 23.92 26.04
N ALA A 152 6.85 23.73 26.32
CA ALA A 152 7.76 23.00 25.46
C ALA A 152 7.33 21.54 25.32
N ASP A 153 6.99 20.86 26.41
CA ASP A 153 6.49 19.48 26.39
C ASP A 153 5.18 19.35 25.59
N SER A 154 4.26 20.29 25.76
CA SER A 154 3.01 20.32 25.00
C SER A 154 3.25 20.46 23.50
N LYS A 155 4.19 21.32 23.08
CA LYS A 155 4.58 21.48 21.67
C LYS A 155 5.23 20.22 21.09
N VAL A 156 6.11 19.56 21.87
CA VAL A 156 6.72 18.27 21.47
C VAL A 156 5.65 17.20 21.25
N MET A 157 4.70 17.08 22.18
CA MET A 157 3.60 16.11 22.06
C MET A 157 2.74 16.38 20.82
N ALA A 158 2.41 17.64 20.54
CA ALA A 158 1.67 18.01 19.33
C ALA A 158 2.41 17.65 18.02
N LEU A 159 3.74 17.81 17.99
CA LEU A 159 4.56 17.38 16.85
C LEU A 159 4.56 15.86 16.66
N ILE A 160 4.68 15.12 17.78
CA ILE A 160 4.63 13.64 17.76
C ILE A 160 3.28 13.16 17.22
N ASP A 161 2.19 13.74 17.69
CA ASP A 161 0.85 13.37 17.27
C ASP A 161 0.59 13.67 15.81
N ASN A 162 1.08 14.80 15.28
CA ASN A 162 0.97 15.14 13.88
C ASN A 162 1.76 14.14 13.00
N ARG A 163 2.93 13.70 13.47
CA ARG A 163 3.72 12.69 12.77
C ARG A 163 2.99 11.34 12.71
N ARG A 164 2.31 10.94 13.78
CA ARG A 164 1.49 9.73 13.81
C ARG A 164 0.37 9.72 12.77
N GLN A 165 -0.20 10.88 12.45
CA GLN A 165 -1.20 10.96 11.37
C GLN A 165 -0.61 10.63 10.01
N VAL A 166 0.63 11.03 9.73
CA VAL A 166 1.34 10.65 8.51
C VAL A 166 1.48 9.13 8.42
N ASP A 167 1.90 8.49 9.53
CA ASP A 167 2.07 7.04 9.61
C ASP A 167 0.73 6.30 9.38
N PHE A 168 -0.37 6.82 9.93
CA PHE A 168 -1.71 6.29 9.68
C PHE A 168 -2.07 6.28 8.20
N HIS A 169 -1.83 7.38 7.50
CA HIS A 169 -2.16 7.51 6.09
C HIS A 169 -1.24 6.66 5.18
N ILE A 170 0.03 6.49 5.56
CA ILE A 170 0.94 5.55 4.89
C ILE A 170 0.41 4.13 5.01
N LEU A 171 0.04 3.69 6.20
CA LEU A 171 -0.52 2.34 6.42
C LEU A 171 -1.83 2.12 5.66
N LEU A 172 -2.70 3.13 5.62
CA LEU A 172 -3.95 3.07 4.88
C LEU A 172 -3.70 2.88 3.37
N LEU A 173 -2.78 3.65 2.77
CA LEU A 173 -2.41 3.51 1.36
C LEU A 173 -1.73 2.17 1.09
N THR A 174 -0.87 1.70 2.02
CA THR A 174 -0.17 0.40 1.88
C THR A 174 -1.16 -0.76 1.91
N THR A 175 -2.17 -0.71 2.79
CA THR A 175 -3.27 -1.69 2.80
C THR A 175 -4.00 -1.71 1.45
N GLY A 176 -4.34 -0.53 0.92
CA GLY A 176 -5.00 -0.40 -0.38
C GLY A 176 -4.17 -0.94 -1.54
N LEU A 177 -2.88 -0.62 -1.55
CA LEU A 177 -1.95 -1.12 -2.55
C LEU A 177 -1.86 -2.66 -2.50
N GLY A 178 -1.73 -3.23 -1.30
CA GLY A 178 -1.73 -4.69 -1.12
C GLY A 178 -3.00 -5.36 -1.62
N MET A 179 -4.17 -4.81 -1.31
CA MET A 179 -5.46 -5.33 -1.78
C MET A 179 -5.60 -5.24 -3.31
N SER A 180 -5.20 -4.13 -3.93
CA SER A 180 -5.25 -3.97 -5.39
C SER A 180 -4.32 -4.92 -6.11
N LEU A 181 -3.07 -5.06 -5.64
CA LEU A 181 -2.11 -6.02 -6.20
C LEU A 181 -2.55 -7.48 -6.00
N MET A 182 -3.21 -7.79 -4.87
CA MET A 182 -3.75 -9.12 -4.62
C MET A 182 -4.83 -9.50 -5.64
N ALA A 183 -5.68 -8.56 -6.04
CA ALA A 183 -6.70 -8.80 -7.07
C ALA A 183 -6.12 -9.04 -8.48
N MET A 184 -4.87 -8.64 -8.71
CA MET A 184 -4.14 -8.85 -9.97
C MET A 184 -3.20 -10.06 -9.92
N ALA A 185 -3.05 -10.72 -8.77
CA ALA A 185 -2.11 -11.83 -8.62
C ALA A 185 -2.50 -13.03 -9.49
N ASN A 186 -1.57 -13.50 -10.33
CA ASN A 186 -1.72 -14.69 -11.18
C ASN A 186 -0.90 -15.89 -10.68
N ASN A 187 -0.14 -15.69 -9.63
CA ASN A 187 0.69 -16.71 -9.00
C ASN A 187 0.39 -16.73 -7.50
N LEU A 188 0.27 -17.94 -6.91
CA LEU A 188 -0.07 -18.09 -5.48
C LEU A 188 0.93 -17.42 -4.54
N PHE A 189 2.23 -17.45 -4.89
CA PHE A 189 3.24 -16.76 -4.10
C PHE A 189 3.05 -15.25 -4.13
N MET A 190 2.76 -14.68 -5.31
CA MET A 190 2.47 -13.24 -5.43
C MET A 190 1.21 -12.85 -4.69
N LEU A 191 0.15 -13.66 -4.79
CA LEU A 191 -1.09 -13.48 -4.02
C LEU A 191 -0.79 -13.42 -2.52
N PHE A 192 0.03 -14.34 -2.01
CA PHE A 192 0.40 -14.38 -0.60
C PHE A 192 1.19 -13.14 -0.17
N VAL A 193 2.18 -12.70 -0.97
CA VAL A 193 2.97 -11.50 -0.66
C VAL A 193 2.07 -10.26 -0.60
N CYS A 194 1.12 -10.12 -1.52
CA CYS A 194 0.18 -9.00 -1.55
C CYS A 194 -0.80 -9.06 -0.36
N LEU A 195 -1.25 -10.28 0.01
CA LEU A 195 -2.07 -10.50 1.20
C LEU A 195 -1.33 -10.10 2.47
N GLU A 196 -0.07 -10.48 2.61
CA GLU A 196 0.76 -10.07 3.76
C GLU A 196 0.99 -8.57 3.81
N LEU A 197 1.21 -7.92 2.66
CA LEU A 197 1.33 -6.47 2.59
C LEU A 197 0.08 -5.76 3.12
N ALA A 198 -1.11 -6.23 2.73
CA ALA A 198 -2.38 -5.68 3.19
C ALA A 198 -2.64 -5.99 4.68
N SER A 199 -2.40 -7.24 5.10
CA SER A 199 -2.70 -7.70 6.45
C SER A 199 -1.77 -7.11 7.50
N LEU A 200 -0.46 -7.06 7.28
CA LEU A 200 0.49 -6.43 8.20
C LEU A 200 0.15 -4.96 8.45
N SER A 201 -0.17 -4.22 7.37
CA SER A 201 -0.60 -2.83 7.49
C SER A 201 -1.89 -2.70 8.30
N SER A 202 -2.84 -3.62 8.08
CA SER A 202 -4.12 -3.66 8.81
C SER A 202 -3.93 -3.99 10.29
N TYR A 203 -3.01 -4.89 10.65
CA TYR A 203 -2.72 -5.21 12.07
C TYR A 203 -2.22 -3.97 12.82
N ILE A 204 -1.34 -3.19 12.19
CA ILE A 204 -0.83 -1.95 12.79
C ILE A 204 -1.94 -0.90 12.88
N LEU A 205 -2.83 -0.80 11.88
CA LEU A 205 -3.98 0.12 11.92
C LEU A 205 -4.95 -0.21 13.06
N VAL A 206 -5.21 -1.49 13.34
CA VAL A 206 -6.05 -1.91 14.48
C VAL A 206 -5.40 -1.53 15.82
N ALA A 207 -4.06 -1.68 15.92
CA ALA A 207 -3.29 -1.30 17.11
C ALA A 207 -2.90 0.18 17.15
N PHE A 208 -3.40 1.02 16.24
CA PHE A 208 -2.92 2.40 16.06
C PHE A 208 -3.06 3.26 17.32
N HIS A 209 -4.16 3.11 18.04
CA HIS A 209 -4.40 3.77 19.34
C HIS A 209 -3.86 2.93 20.52
N LYS A 210 -2.55 2.74 20.54
CA LYS A 210 -1.85 1.91 21.55
C LYS A 210 -1.96 2.45 22.99
N GLU A 211 -2.35 3.72 23.17
CA GLU A 211 -2.58 4.32 24.49
C GLU A 211 -3.85 3.78 25.18
N VAL A 212 -4.73 3.17 24.40
CA VAL A 212 -5.93 2.50 24.92
C VAL A 212 -5.64 1.01 25.00
N ASP A 213 -5.69 0.44 26.21
CA ASP A 213 -5.38 -0.99 26.46
C ASP A 213 -6.13 -1.93 25.51
N VAL A 214 -7.40 -1.62 25.21
CA VAL A 214 -8.25 -2.37 24.30
C VAL A 214 -7.69 -2.37 22.87
N GLY A 215 -7.10 -1.25 22.40
CA GLY A 215 -6.50 -1.15 21.06
C GLY A 215 -5.24 -2.01 20.95
N GLY A 216 -4.38 -1.97 21.96
CA GLY A 216 -3.17 -2.79 22.02
C GLY A 216 -3.48 -4.28 22.09
N GLU A 217 -4.45 -4.69 22.92
CA GLU A 217 -4.92 -6.07 23.04
C GLU A 217 -5.54 -6.58 21.74
N ALA A 218 -6.39 -5.78 21.09
CA ALA A 218 -7.02 -6.13 19.82
C ALA A 218 -5.97 -6.34 18.71
N GLY A 219 -5.01 -5.41 18.58
CA GLY A 219 -3.93 -5.52 17.60
C GLY A 219 -3.05 -6.75 17.82
N MET A 220 -2.70 -7.05 19.07
CA MET A 220 -1.91 -8.24 19.41
C MET A 220 -2.65 -9.53 19.05
N LYS A 221 -3.94 -9.64 19.40
CA LYS A 221 -4.76 -10.81 19.07
C LYS A 221 -4.89 -10.97 17.55
N TYR A 222 -5.14 -9.89 16.83
CA TYR A 222 -5.26 -9.92 15.38
C TYR A 222 -3.95 -10.35 14.70
N PHE A 223 -2.81 -9.81 15.14
CA PHE A 223 -1.50 -10.18 14.64
C PHE A 223 -1.17 -11.67 14.89
N ILE A 224 -1.38 -12.18 16.13
CA ILE A 224 -1.06 -13.58 16.46
C ILE A 224 -1.92 -14.53 15.60
N VAL A 225 -3.23 -14.31 15.53
CA VAL A 225 -4.12 -15.15 14.74
C VAL A 225 -3.76 -15.09 13.26
N GLY A 226 -3.53 -13.88 12.72
CA GLY A 226 -3.12 -13.70 11.33
C GLY A 226 -1.81 -14.41 11.02
N SER A 227 -0.78 -14.27 11.86
CA SER A 227 0.52 -14.90 11.65
C SER A 227 0.44 -16.44 11.64
N VAL A 228 -0.42 -17.03 12.49
CA VAL A 228 -0.64 -18.48 12.49
C VAL A 228 -1.30 -18.92 11.19
N VAL A 229 -2.33 -18.20 10.72
CA VAL A 229 -3.02 -18.50 9.46
C VAL A 229 -2.05 -18.37 8.28
N SER A 230 -1.23 -17.31 8.25
CA SER A 230 -0.21 -17.13 7.22
C SER A 230 0.83 -18.25 7.20
N ALA A 231 1.25 -18.75 8.37
CA ALA A 231 2.17 -19.88 8.45
C ALA A 231 1.58 -21.15 7.85
N VAL A 232 0.29 -21.42 8.11
CA VAL A 232 -0.43 -22.55 7.50
C VAL A 232 -0.54 -22.36 5.98
N GLY A 233 -0.85 -21.14 5.52
CA GLY A 233 -0.91 -20.80 4.09
C GLY A 233 0.42 -21.04 3.36
N ILE A 234 1.55 -20.60 3.93
CA ILE A 234 2.90 -20.85 3.36
C ILE A 234 3.18 -22.36 3.31
N TYR A 235 2.82 -23.09 4.37
CA TYR A 235 3.00 -24.54 4.40
C TYR A 235 2.20 -25.21 3.28
N GLY A 236 0.92 -24.86 3.11
CA GLY A 236 0.09 -25.35 2.01
C GLY A 236 0.70 -25.05 0.63
N MET A 237 1.15 -23.82 0.40
CA MET A 237 1.81 -23.45 -0.86
C MET A 237 3.11 -24.25 -1.09
N SER A 238 3.87 -24.54 -0.05
CA SER A 238 5.09 -25.36 -0.18
C SER A 238 4.78 -26.79 -0.64
N LEU A 239 3.67 -27.36 -0.17
CA LEU A 239 3.22 -28.69 -0.62
C LEU A 239 2.72 -28.65 -2.08
N LEU A 240 1.99 -27.60 -2.48
CA LEU A 240 1.56 -27.43 -3.88
C LEU A 240 2.79 -27.25 -4.81
N TYR A 241 3.81 -26.52 -4.36
CA TYR A 241 5.04 -26.39 -5.11
C TYR A 241 5.80 -27.72 -5.24
N LEU A 242 5.85 -28.52 -4.18
CA LEU A 242 6.44 -29.86 -4.24
C LEU A 242 5.71 -30.79 -5.19
N TRP A 243 4.38 -30.65 -5.27
CA TRP A 243 3.55 -31.45 -6.15
C TRP A 243 3.66 -31.04 -7.62
N ASN A 244 3.53 -29.73 -7.93
CA ASN A 244 3.39 -29.22 -9.30
C ASN A 244 4.69 -28.63 -9.88
N GLY A 245 5.67 -28.29 -9.04
CA GLY A 245 6.93 -27.67 -9.45
C GLY A 245 6.86 -26.16 -9.72
N ASN A 246 5.66 -25.57 -9.76
CA ASN A 246 5.43 -24.13 -9.84
C ASN A 246 4.17 -23.72 -9.06
N LEU A 247 3.93 -22.42 -8.92
CA LEU A 247 2.78 -21.84 -8.21
C LEU A 247 1.90 -20.97 -9.12
N ASP A 248 2.04 -21.08 -10.43
CA ASP A 248 1.18 -20.38 -11.39
C ASP A 248 -0.23 -20.96 -11.33
N MET A 249 -1.24 -20.09 -11.15
CA MET A 249 -2.62 -20.54 -10.92
C MET A 249 -3.19 -21.32 -12.10
N ALA A 250 -2.84 -20.92 -13.34
CA ALA A 250 -3.29 -21.60 -14.54
C ALA A 250 -2.71 -23.02 -14.66
N ASP A 251 -1.41 -23.17 -14.36
CA ASP A 251 -0.73 -24.47 -14.40
C ASP A 251 -1.23 -25.39 -13.28
N LEU A 252 -1.43 -24.84 -12.08
CA LEU A 252 -2.03 -25.58 -10.96
C LEU A 252 -3.45 -26.08 -11.30
N ALA A 253 -4.28 -25.23 -11.91
CA ALA A 253 -5.63 -25.60 -12.33
C ALA A 253 -5.60 -26.69 -13.43
N ALA A 254 -4.69 -26.58 -14.40
CA ALA A 254 -4.52 -27.60 -15.44
C ALA A 254 -4.05 -28.93 -14.86
N SER A 255 -3.05 -28.93 -13.98
CA SER A 255 -2.55 -30.12 -13.30
C SER A 255 -3.60 -30.76 -12.42
N TRP A 256 -4.40 -29.94 -11.71
CA TRP A 256 -5.52 -30.43 -10.88
C TRP A 256 -6.60 -31.11 -11.73
N SER A 257 -6.97 -30.51 -12.86
CA SER A 257 -8.00 -31.07 -13.75
C SER A 257 -7.56 -32.34 -14.47
N ALA A 258 -6.26 -32.57 -14.63
CA ALA A 258 -5.69 -33.75 -15.26
C ALA A 258 -5.50 -34.93 -14.30
N MET A 259 -5.72 -34.76 -12.99
CA MET A 259 -5.59 -35.81 -12.01
C MET A 259 -6.74 -36.83 -12.11
N GLU A 260 -6.42 -38.12 -12.22
CA GLU A 260 -7.39 -39.23 -12.11
C GLU A 260 -7.73 -39.57 -10.64
N SER A 261 -6.78 -39.30 -9.73
CA SER A 261 -6.94 -39.49 -8.28
C SER A 261 -6.24 -38.37 -7.53
N ILE A 262 -6.78 -37.94 -6.39
CA ILE A 262 -6.21 -36.87 -5.58
C ILE A 262 -4.85 -37.30 -5.02
N ASP A 263 -3.79 -36.60 -5.43
CA ASP A 263 -2.46 -36.73 -4.84
C ASP A 263 -2.50 -36.24 -3.37
N PRO A 264 -1.94 -36.97 -2.41
CA PRO A 264 -1.94 -36.56 -1.00
C PRO A 264 -1.29 -35.19 -0.76
N LEU A 265 -0.22 -34.84 -1.49
CA LEU A 265 0.44 -33.55 -1.36
C LEU A 265 -0.45 -32.41 -1.84
N ALA A 266 -1.11 -32.60 -2.99
CA ALA A 266 -2.06 -31.63 -3.52
C ALA A 266 -3.28 -31.46 -2.61
N GLY A 267 -3.84 -32.58 -2.10
CA GLY A 267 -4.98 -32.57 -1.19
C GLY A 267 -4.71 -31.84 0.12
N ILE A 268 -3.56 -32.09 0.77
CA ILE A 268 -3.17 -31.39 2.00
C ILE A 268 -2.78 -29.93 1.72
N GLY A 269 -2.20 -29.65 0.53
CA GLY A 269 -1.77 -28.30 0.17
C GLY A 269 -2.93 -27.32 -0.05
N VAL A 270 -4.13 -27.83 -0.41
CA VAL A 270 -5.34 -27.02 -0.65
C VAL A 270 -6.24 -26.93 0.60
N GLY A 271 -6.23 -27.93 1.48
CA GLY A 271 -7.07 -28.01 2.69
C GLY A 271 -6.46 -27.33 3.89
#